data_f9c3ca130050842684506df13f1df053
#
_entry.id   f9c3ca130050842684506df13f1df053
#
_cell.length_a   1.000
_cell.length_b   1.000
_cell.length_c   1.000
_cell.angle_alpha   90.00
_cell.angle_beta   90.00
_cell.angle_gamma   90.00
#
_symmetry.space_group_name_H-M   'P 1'
#
loop_
_entity.id
_entity.type
_entity.pdbx_description
1 polymer ?
#
loop_
_entity_poly.entity_id
_entity_poly.type
_entity_poly.pdbx_seq_one_letter_code
_entity_poly.pdbx_strand_id
1 'polypeptide(L)' 'MQFDKELDARGLNCPLPILRTKKALTDMTTGQILKILATDPGAVKDFQAFSKQTGNTLLSSDTLEKEFVFFMQKK' A
#
# COMPACT_ATOMS: atom_id res chain seq x y z
N MET A 1 8.25 11.81 -0.54
CA MET A 1 7.46 11.61 -1.77
C MET A 1 6.08 12.19 -1.57
N GLN A 2 5.57 12.89 -2.58
CA GLN A 2 4.21 13.41 -2.51
C GLN A 2 3.20 12.30 -2.79
N PHE A 3 2.03 12.43 -2.19
CA PHE A 3 0.97 11.45 -2.37
C PHE A 3 -0.40 12.15 -2.41
N ASP A 4 -1.37 11.49 -3.01
CA ASP A 4 -2.71 12.04 -3.18
C ASP A 4 -3.68 11.55 -2.12
N LYS A 5 -3.41 10.38 -1.54
CA LYS A 5 -4.26 9.78 -0.51
C LYS A 5 -3.41 8.99 0.46
N GLU A 6 -3.82 8.93 1.72
CA GLU A 6 -3.13 8.17 2.75
C GLU A 6 -4.07 7.14 3.34
N LEU A 7 -3.56 5.91 3.51
CA LEU A 7 -4.29 4.82 4.15
C LEU A 7 -3.52 4.36 5.38
N ASP A 8 -4.17 4.41 6.53
CA ASP A 8 -3.62 3.91 7.77
C ASP A 8 -4.13 2.48 8.01
N ALA A 9 -3.28 1.51 7.74
CA ALA A 9 -3.58 0.09 7.93
C ALA A 9 -2.79 -0.50 9.11
N ARG A 10 -2.30 0.36 10.01
CA ARG A 10 -1.57 -0.10 11.19
C ARG A 10 -2.50 -0.88 12.10
N GLY A 11 -1.97 -1.92 12.73
CA GLY A 11 -2.75 -2.80 13.61
C GLY A 11 -3.58 -3.84 12.87
N LEU A 12 -3.64 -3.80 11.55
CA LEU A 12 -4.37 -4.79 10.76
C LEU A 12 -3.44 -5.91 10.32
N ASN A 13 -3.97 -7.14 10.31
CA ASN A 13 -3.23 -8.32 9.89
C ASN A 13 -3.68 -8.76 8.50
N CYS A 14 -2.78 -9.49 7.80
CA CYS A 14 -3.08 -10.06 6.49
C CYS A 14 -4.40 -10.87 6.56
N PRO A 15 -5.31 -10.70 5.59
CA PRO A 15 -5.17 -9.93 4.34
C PRO A 15 -5.74 -8.52 4.41
N LEU A 16 -6.06 -7.99 5.60
CA LEU A 16 -6.76 -6.71 5.74
C LEU A 16 -6.02 -5.51 5.12
N PRO A 17 -4.69 -5.36 5.29
CA PRO A 17 -4.01 -4.24 4.65
C PRO A 17 -4.20 -4.21 3.13
N ILE A 18 -4.13 -5.37 2.49
CA ILE A 18 -4.33 -5.47 1.04
C ILE A 18 -5.76 -5.15 0.64
N LEU A 19 -6.74 -5.66 1.39
CA LEU A 19 -8.15 -5.40 1.10
C LEU A 19 -8.48 -3.92 1.22
N ARG A 20 -7.96 -3.26 2.26
CA ARG A 20 -8.15 -1.83 2.45
C ARG A 20 -7.47 -1.03 1.33
N THR A 21 -6.29 -1.45 0.91
CA THR A 21 -5.56 -0.81 -0.19
C THR A 21 -6.33 -0.93 -1.50
N LYS A 22 -6.86 -2.11 -1.77
CA LYS A 22 -7.66 -2.35 -2.98
C LYS A 22 -8.86 -1.42 -3.03
N LYS A 23 -9.56 -1.28 -1.91
CA LYS A 23 -10.71 -0.40 -1.81
C LYS A 23 -10.32 1.06 -2.01
N ALA A 24 -9.21 1.50 -1.39
CA ALA A 24 -8.74 2.87 -1.52
C ALA A 24 -8.37 3.19 -2.97
N LEU A 25 -7.71 2.26 -3.65
CA LEU A 25 -7.32 2.46 -5.05
C LEU A 25 -8.52 2.54 -5.98
N THR A 26 -9.62 1.89 -5.63
CA THR A 26 -10.84 1.92 -6.45
C THR A 26 -11.35 3.35 -6.63
N ASP A 27 -11.18 4.19 -5.61
CA ASP A 27 -11.64 5.57 -5.63
C ASP A 27 -10.60 6.54 -6.22
N MET A 28 -9.46 6.03 -6.65
CA MET A 28 -8.37 6.84 -7.18
C MET A 28 -8.31 6.77 -8.69
N THR A 29 -7.74 7.81 -9.30
CA THR A 29 -7.56 7.87 -10.75
C THR A 29 -6.15 7.45 -11.13
N THR A 30 -5.98 7.08 -12.40
CA THR A 30 -4.68 6.66 -12.94
C THR A 30 -3.60 7.70 -12.64
N GLY A 31 -2.47 7.24 -12.13
CA GLY A 31 -1.32 8.09 -11.83
C GLY A 31 -1.29 8.66 -10.43
N GLN A 32 -2.39 8.58 -9.69
CA GLN A 32 -2.41 9.05 -8.30
C GLN A 32 -1.61 8.11 -7.40
N ILE A 33 -1.06 8.67 -6.34
CA ILE A 33 -0.19 7.95 -5.41
C ILE A 33 -0.88 7.77 -4.07
N LEU A 34 -0.89 6.54 -3.58
CA LEU A 34 -1.44 6.17 -2.28
C LEU A 34 -0.30 5.86 -1.32
N LYS A 35 -0.29 6.54 -0.17
CA LYS A 35 0.63 6.22 0.91
C LYS A 35 -0.07 5.25 1.87
N ILE A 36 0.56 4.12 2.15
CA ILE A 36 0.00 3.09 3.04
C ILE A 36 0.92 2.89 4.23
N LEU A 37 0.35 2.92 5.43
CA LEU A 37 1.05 2.59 6.67
C LEU A 37 0.58 1.22 7.15
N ALA A 38 1.51 0.33 7.48
CA ALA A 38 1.17 -1.02 7.94
C ALA A 38 2.14 -1.47 9.02
N THR A 39 1.70 -2.42 9.84
CA THR A 39 2.54 -3.01 10.89
C THR A 39 2.63 -4.52 10.78
N ASP A 40 1.89 -5.14 9.87
CA ASP A 40 1.94 -6.60 9.65
C ASP A 40 3.29 -7.00 9.07
N PRO A 41 3.99 -7.98 9.71
CA PRO A 41 5.31 -8.41 9.22
C PRO A 41 5.30 -8.95 7.78
N GLY A 42 4.17 -9.47 7.31
CA GLY A 42 4.03 -9.97 5.95
C GLY A 42 3.71 -8.91 4.92
N ALA A 43 3.54 -7.64 5.32
CA ALA A 43 3.06 -6.59 4.44
C ALA A 43 3.97 -6.37 3.22
N VAL A 44 5.29 -6.41 3.40
CA VAL A 44 6.23 -6.18 2.30
C VAL A 44 5.99 -7.16 1.16
N LYS A 45 5.92 -8.46 1.48
CA LYS A 45 5.68 -9.50 0.47
C LYS A 45 4.29 -9.38 -0.13
N ASP A 46 3.30 -9.07 0.71
CA ASP A 46 1.92 -8.96 0.25
C ASP A 46 1.76 -7.81 -0.74
N PHE A 47 2.37 -6.67 -0.46
CA PHE A 47 2.29 -5.52 -1.36
C PHE A 47 3.08 -5.72 -2.64
N GLN A 48 4.20 -6.44 -2.59
CA GLN A 48 4.94 -6.80 -3.79
C GLN A 48 4.09 -7.70 -4.71
N ALA A 49 3.45 -8.71 -4.13
CA ALA A 49 2.57 -9.60 -4.89
C ALA A 49 1.35 -8.85 -5.44
N PHE A 50 0.76 -7.99 -4.63
CA PHE A 50 -0.40 -7.19 -5.03
C PHE A 50 -0.05 -6.29 -6.23
N SER A 51 1.12 -5.64 -6.18
CA SER A 51 1.59 -4.80 -7.29
C SER A 51 1.70 -5.60 -8.58
N LYS A 52 2.29 -6.78 -8.51
CA LYS A 52 2.42 -7.64 -9.70
C LYS A 52 1.08 -8.10 -10.24
N GLN A 53 0.15 -8.46 -9.36
CA GLN A 53 -1.15 -9.00 -9.77
C GLN A 53 -2.06 -7.93 -10.37
N THR A 54 -2.01 -6.72 -9.85
CA THR A 54 -2.92 -5.65 -10.26
C THR A 54 -2.34 -4.72 -11.30
N GLY A 55 -1.01 -4.68 -11.43
CA GLY A 55 -0.34 -3.74 -12.31
C GLY A 55 -0.17 -2.35 -11.72
N ASN A 56 -0.65 -2.11 -10.49
CA ASN A 56 -0.36 -0.87 -9.77
C ASN A 56 1.12 -0.88 -9.39
N THR A 57 1.80 0.25 -9.54
CA THR A 57 3.23 0.33 -9.33
C THR A 57 3.56 0.57 -7.86
N LEU A 58 4.38 -0.30 -7.27
CA LEU A 58 4.91 -0.08 -5.92
C LEU A 58 6.15 0.81 -6.06
N LEU A 59 5.98 2.11 -5.79
CA LEU A 59 7.04 3.09 -6.00
C LEU A 59 8.14 3.00 -4.96
N SER A 60 7.78 2.77 -3.69
CA SER A 60 8.76 2.59 -2.64
C SER A 60 8.18 1.78 -1.50
N SER A 61 9.09 1.19 -0.71
CA SER A 61 8.75 0.36 0.43
C SER A 61 9.82 0.61 1.49
N ASP A 62 9.46 1.26 2.57
CA ASP A 62 10.39 1.61 3.65
C ASP A 62 9.96 0.96 4.95
N THR A 63 10.96 0.59 5.76
CA THR A 63 10.73 0.05 7.10
C THR A 63 11.20 1.07 8.13
N LEU A 64 10.27 1.49 9.02
CA LEU A 64 10.55 2.44 10.08
C LEU A 64 10.25 1.78 11.41
N GLU A 65 11.29 1.36 12.13
CA GLU A 65 11.13 0.63 13.40
C GLU A 65 10.19 -0.56 13.25
N LYS A 66 8.93 -0.42 13.70
CA LYS A 66 7.93 -1.49 13.64
C LYS A 66 6.85 -1.20 12.61
N GLU A 67 7.04 -0.19 11.77
CA GLU A 67 6.05 0.20 10.76
C GLU A 67 6.65 0.10 9.38
N PHE A 68 5.78 -0.17 8.41
CA PHE A 68 6.14 -0.19 7.00
C PHE A 68 5.38 0.92 6.29
N VAL A 69 6.07 1.62 5.39
CA VAL A 69 5.49 2.71 4.60
C VAL A 69 5.61 2.36 3.13
N PHE A 70 4.49 2.32 2.44
CA PHE A 70 4.45 2.01 1.02
C PHE A 70 3.87 3.17 0.24
N PHE A 71 4.45 3.44 -0.93
CA PHE A 71 3.89 4.38 -1.88
C PHE A 71 3.53 3.60 -3.14
N MET A 72 2.24 3.57 -3.49
CA MET A 72 1.76 2.81 -4.63
C MET A 72 1.03 3.74 -5.59
N GLN A 73 1.37 3.65 -6.87
CA GLN A 73 0.77 4.46 -7.90
C GLN A 73 -0.34 3.71 -8.60
N LYS A 74 -1.50 4.32 -8.72
CA LYS A 74 -2.66 3.74 -9.39
C LYS A 74 -2.37 3.54 -10.87
N LYS A 75 -2.68 2.35 -11.34
CA LYS A 75 -2.54 1.99 -12.75
C LYS A 75 -3.52 2.74 -13.63
#